data_b6f386a386dd7aa0daa8e499f03a1e5d
#
_entry.id   b6f386a386dd7aa0daa8e499f03a1e5d
#
_cell.length_a   1.000
_cell.length_b   1.000
_cell.length_c   1.000
_cell.angle_alpha   90.00
_cell.angle_beta   90.00
_cell.angle_gamma   90.00
#
_symmetry.space_group_name_H-M   'P 1'
#
loop_
_entity.id
_entity.type
_entity.pdbx_description
1 polymer ?
#
loop_
_entity_poly.entity_id
_entity_poly.type
_entity_poly.pdbx_seq_one_letter_code
_entity_poly.pdbx_strand_id
1 'polypeptide(L)'
;FLSIDLAHALALPLYDPDSQVMVNGKPQYEVVDPSKPNSASSRQRPAMGSGLIGGSGVVLGAIDAKVIVAANGGSDLIYVPSQDGALVRKLIQWLATQDYVGGIFADSSFGHIPGALSLATVGLEGAAVTPRPSIIVAFKTFASDPQNPLQSAVQIADTTLQEGQGMHGSFGRDNTYNNMAAIGPDFKKGFVDVAPVSNADIASTLAYLLQLPVSSHGHFAGRVLEEALAGGPDRVPFQHHQIGSSKTASPPRATFLEYQSTAGRSYYDRACFAEPASRDVSEVQAGHAPASCSR
;
A
#
# COMPACT_ATOMS: atom_id res chain seq x y z
N PHE A 1 4.83 -15.64 3.32
CA PHE A 1 3.72 -14.80 3.79
C PHE A 1 4.15 -13.96 4.98
N LEU A 2 3.85 -12.67 4.93
CA LEU A 2 4.20 -11.73 6.00
C LEU A 2 3.65 -12.16 7.36
N SER A 3 2.45 -12.72 7.40
CA SER A 3 1.85 -13.23 8.63
C SER A 3 2.69 -14.31 9.32
N ILE A 4 3.31 -15.20 8.54
CA ILE A 4 4.22 -16.25 9.06
C ILE A 4 5.48 -15.61 9.64
N ASP A 5 6.12 -14.72 8.90
CA ASP A 5 7.37 -14.07 9.31
C ASP A 5 7.18 -13.23 10.57
N LEU A 6 6.06 -12.49 10.66
CA LEU A 6 5.72 -11.72 11.85
C LEU A 6 5.42 -12.60 13.07
N ALA A 7 4.67 -13.69 12.88
CA ALA A 7 4.39 -14.63 13.96
C ALA A 7 5.68 -15.23 14.52
N HIS A 8 6.60 -15.62 13.65
CA HIS A 8 7.92 -16.12 14.03
C HIS A 8 8.75 -15.06 14.76
N ALA A 9 8.81 -13.83 14.23
CA ALA A 9 9.54 -12.71 14.85
C ALA A 9 9.02 -12.32 16.24
N LEU A 10 7.72 -12.52 16.46
CA LEU A 10 7.07 -12.25 17.74
C LEU A 10 7.09 -13.47 18.68
N ALA A 11 7.47 -14.65 18.22
CA ALA A 11 7.34 -15.93 18.91
C ALA A 11 5.92 -16.19 19.41
N LEU A 12 4.92 -15.92 18.55
CA LEU A 12 3.49 -16.07 18.86
C LEU A 12 2.85 -17.10 17.92
N PRO A 13 1.79 -17.80 18.36
CA PRO A 13 1.01 -18.67 17.50
C PRO A 13 0.37 -17.88 16.36
N LEU A 14 0.22 -18.55 15.22
CA LEU A 14 -0.47 -18.01 14.01
C LEU A 14 -1.70 -18.86 13.72
N TYR A 15 -2.80 -18.19 13.45
CA TYR A 15 -4.06 -18.82 13.05
C TYR A 15 -4.52 -18.25 11.70
N ASP A 16 -5.17 -19.10 10.91
CA ASP A 16 -5.72 -18.75 9.62
C ASP A 16 -7.17 -18.23 9.79
N PRO A 17 -7.45 -16.94 9.54
CA PRO A 17 -8.81 -16.40 9.65
C PRO A 17 -9.79 -16.97 8.62
N ASP A 18 -9.27 -17.53 7.52
CA ASP A 18 -10.06 -18.05 6.41
C ASP A 18 -10.36 -19.55 6.54
N SER A 19 -9.87 -20.19 7.60
CA SER A 19 -10.07 -21.61 7.87
C SER A 19 -10.43 -21.90 9.32
N GLN A 20 -11.43 -22.74 9.51
CA GLN A 20 -11.92 -23.13 10.84
C GLN A 20 -11.97 -24.63 10.99
N VAL A 21 -11.66 -25.09 12.20
CA VAL A 21 -11.70 -26.50 12.61
C VAL A 21 -12.48 -26.66 13.92
N MET A 22 -13.04 -27.82 14.16
CA MET A 22 -13.71 -28.15 15.42
C MET A 22 -12.71 -28.77 16.41
N VAL A 23 -12.46 -28.06 17.51
CA VAL A 23 -11.61 -28.56 18.60
C VAL A 23 -12.45 -28.69 19.87
N ASN A 24 -12.60 -29.91 20.38
CA ASN A 24 -13.43 -30.20 21.57
C ASN A 24 -14.86 -29.64 21.45
N GLY A 25 -15.47 -29.74 20.27
CA GLY A 25 -16.85 -29.28 20.01
C GLY A 25 -17.00 -27.75 19.88
N LYS A 26 -15.92 -26.99 19.83
CA LYS A 26 -15.92 -25.53 19.62
C LYS A 26 -15.19 -25.16 18.34
N PRO A 27 -15.71 -24.18 17.56
CA PRO A 27 -15.00 -23.70 16.37
C PRO A 27 -13.78 -22.91 16.78
N GLN A 28 -12.65 -23.23 16.15
CA GLN A 28 -11.37 -22.50 16.27
C GLN A 28 -10.81 -22.19 14.89
N TYR A 29 -10.07 -21.11 14.79
CA TYR A 29 -9.25 -20.86 13.60
C TYR A 29 -8.15 -21.92 13.50
N GLU A 30 -7.89 -22.37 12.29
CA GLU A 30 -6.88 -23.40 12.05
C GLU A 30 -5.48 -22.86 12.36
N VAL A 31 -4.67 -23.67 13.03
CA VAL A 31 -3.28 -23.29 13.36
C VAL A 31 -2.43 -23.32 12.09
N VAL A 32 -1.60 -22.29 11.90
CA VAL A 32 -0.57 -22.27 10.86
C VAL A 32 0.79 -22.56 11.50
N ASP A 33 1.41 -23.64 11.08
CA ASP A 33 2.73 -24.07 11.54
C ASP A 33 3.57 -24.56 10.33
N PRO A 34 4.46 -23.71 9.79
CA PRO A 34 5.28 -24.07 8.63
C PRO A 34 6.22 -25.25 8.87
N SER A 35 6.54 -25.56 10.14
CA SER A 35 7.45 -26.64 10.51
C SER A 35 6.79 -28.02 10.52
N LYS A 36 5.46 -28.09 10.48
CA LYS A 36 4.70 -29.33 10.56
C LYS A 36 3.99 -29.64 9.24
N PRO A 37 3.82 -30.94 8.90
CA PRO A 37 2.99 -31.30 7.77
C PRO A 37 1.53 -30.90 8.00
N ASN A 38 0.78 -30.69 6.92
CA ASN A 38 -0.65 -30.43 7.00
C ASN A 38 -1.37 -31.59 7.73
N SER A 39 -2.31 -31.24 8.59
CA SER A 39 -3.13 -32.19 9.36
C SER A 39 -4.58 -31.74 9.39
N ALA A 40 -5.45 -32.45 10.09
CA ALA A 40 -6.86 -32.08 10.26
C ALA A 40 -7.07 -30.77 11.08
N SER A 41 -6.02 -30.28 11.76
CA SER A 41 -6.13 -29.12 12.66
C SER A 41 -5.01 -28.09 12.46
N SER A 42 -4.09 -28.33 11.53
CA SER A 42 -2.99 -27.41 11.24
C SER A 42 -2.55 -27.46 9.78
N ARG A 43 -2.09 -26.35 9.27
CA ARG A 43 -1.57 -26.19 7.91
C ARG A 43 -0.24 -25.45 7.92
N GLN A 44 0.53 -25.59 6.85
CA GLN A 44 1.84 -24.98 6.74
C GLN A 44 1.80 -23.50 6.37
N ARG A 45 0.70 -23.03 5.78
CA ARG A 45 0.54 -21.64 5.34
C ARG A 45 -0.94 -21.22 5.40
N PRO A 46 -1.24 -19.93 5.58
CA PRO A 46 -2.60 -19.43 5.49
C PRO A 46 -3.24 -19.69 4.12
N ALA A 47 -4.55 -19.87 4.09
CA ALA A 47 -5.29 -20.12 2.85
C ALA A 47 -5.15 -18.96 1.86
N MET A 48 -5.32 -17.73 2.36
CA MET A 48 -5.35 -16.50 1.57
C MET A 48 -4.22 -15.51 1.90
N GLY A 49 -3.25 -15.89 2.75
CA GLY A 49 -2.15 -15.02 3.18
C GLY A 49 -2.40 -14.26 4.48
N SER A 50 -3.65 -13.99 4.82
CA SER A 50 -4.03 -13.31 6.07
C SER A 50 -3.68 -14.14 7.31
N GLY A 51 -3.54 -13.48 8.47
CA GLY A 51 -3.19 -14.19 9.71
C GLY A 51 -3.60 -13.46 10.97
N LEU A 52 -4.00 -14.26 11.98
CA LEU A 52 -4.22 -13.80 13.37
C LEU A 52 -3.03 -14.25 14.22
N ILE A 53 -2.26 -13.31 14.73
CA ILE A 53 -1.01 -13.57 15.46
C ILE A 53 -1.24 -13.36 16.96
N GLY A 54 -0.95 -14.40 17.75
CA GLY A 54 -1.25 -14.42 19.18
C GLY A 54 -2.72 -14.70 19.48
N GLY A 55 -3.07 -14.69 20.76
CA GLY A 55 -4.42 -15.04 21.21
C GLY A 55 -4.67 -16.54 21.29
N SER A 56 -5.93 -16.93 21.38
CA SER A 56 -6.39 -18.31 21.60
C SER A 56 -6.87 -19.02 20.34
N GLY A 57 -7.04 -18.29 19.23
CA GLY A 57 -7.61 -18.84 17.99
C GLY A 57 -9.11 -19.16 18.07
N VAL A 58 -9.82 -18.74 19.11
CA VAL A 58 -11.26 -19.00 19.27
C VAL A 58 -12.07 -18.12 18.32
N VAL A 59 -12.99 -18.71 17.56
CA VAL A 59 -13.84 -18.00 16.59
C VAL A 59 -14.95 -17.21 17.28
N LEU A 60 -15.50 -17.73 18.39
CA LEU A 60 -16.62 -17.13 19.08
C LEU A 60 -16.15 -16.06 20.08
N GLY A 61 -16.66 -14.84 19.90
CA GLY A 61 -16.33 -13.71 20.76
C GLY A 61 -15.49 -12.63 20.04
N ALA A 62 -14.89 -11.75 20.83
CA ALA A 62 -13.98 -10.75 20.27
C ALA A 62 -12.66 -11.41 19.85
N ILE A 63 -12.10 -10.97 18.72
CA ILE A 63 -10.77 -11.41 18.26
C ILE A 63 -9.74 -10.96 19.32
N ASP A 64 -9.03 -11.92 19.91
CA ASP A 64 -8.02 -11.70 20.95
C ASP A 64 -6.58 -11.70 20.40
N ALA A 65 -6.43 -11.69 19.07
CA ALA A 65 -5.13 -11.60 18.42
C ALA A 65 -4.39 -10.30 18.79
N LYS A 66 -3.09 -10.38 19.00
CA LYS A 66 -2.24 -9.22 19.27
C LYS A 66 -1.95 -8.42 18.00
N VAL A 67 -1.81 -9.12 16.88
CA VAL A 67 -1.59 -8.54 15.56
C VAL A 67 -2.46 -9.28 14.55
N ILE A 68 -3.08 -8.55 13.67
CA ILE A 68 -3.86 -9.08 12.55
C ILE A 68 -3.18 -8.61 11.26
N VAL A 69 -2.89 -9.54 10.37
CA VAL A 69 -2.42 -9.25 9.01
C VAL A 69 -3.55 -9.55 8.05
N ALA A 70 -3.94 -8.55 7.28
CA ALA A 70 -4.87 -8.70 6.18
C ALA A 70 -4.07 -8.59 4.86
N ALA A 71 -3.93 -9.72 4.19
CA ALA A 71 -3.21 -9.81 2.92
C ALA A 71 -3.95 -9.07 1.82
N ASN A 72 -3.22 -8.29 1.01
CA ASN A 72 -3.79 -7.46 -0.06
C ASN A 72 -2.92 -7.50 -1.34
N GLY A 73 -2.23 -8.60 -1.59
CA GLY A 73 -1.39 -8.77 -2.77
C GLY A 73 -0.07 -8.00 -2.66
N GLY A 74 0.08 -6.85 -3.31
CA GLY A 74 1.31 -6.05 -3.33
C GLY A 74 1.55 -5.21 -2.08
N SER A 75 0.67 -5.27 -1.11
CA SER A 75 0.77 -4.65 0.21
C SER A 75 -0.01 -5.47 1.22
N ASP A 76 0.29 -5.32 2.48
CA ASP A 76 -0.49 -5.89 3.57
C ASP A 76 -0.89 -4.83 4.58
N LEU A 77 -2.06 -5.02 5.16
CA LEU A 77 -2.59 -4.18 6.22
C LEU A 77 -2.39 -4.88 7.57
N ILE A 78 -1.73 -4.21 8.49
CA ILE A 78 -1.46 -4.74 9.82
C ILE A 78 -2.28 -3.95 10.84
N TYR A 79 -3.05 -4.66 11.63
CA TYR A 79 -3.83 -4.10 12.73
C TYR A 79 -3.24 -4.54 14.06
N VAL A 80 -3.14 -3.61 15.00
CA VAL A 80 -2.79 -3.83 16.41
C VAL A 80 -4.02 -3.46 17.25
N PRO A 81 -4.92 -4.40 17.55
CA PRO A 81 -6.22 -4.09 18.20
C PRO A 81 -6.10 -3.36 19.53
N SER A 82 -5.04 -3.65 20.28
CA SER A 82 -4.75 -2.99 21.56
C SER A 82 -4.30 -1.54 21.45
N GLN A 83 -4.05 -1.04 20.23
CA GLN A 83 -3.46 0.29 19.97
C GLN A 83 -2.13 0.52 20.71
N ASP A 84 -1.37 -0.55 20.95
CA ASP A 84 -0.06 -0.49 21.61
C ASP A 84 0.99 0.14 20.68
N GLY A 85 1.30 1.42 20.91
CA GLY A 85 2.29 2.15 20.15
C GLY A 85 3.72 1.62 20.28
N ALA A 86 4.07 0.93 21.37
CA ALA A 86 5.38 0.30 21.53
C ALA A 86 5.49 -0.92 20.60
N LEU A 87 4.43 -1.73 20.52
CA LEU A 87 4.35 -2.85 19.60
C LEU A 87 4.40 -2.36 18.14
N VAL A 88 3.65 -1.31 17.79
CA VAL A 88 3.67 -0.72 16.44
C VAL A 88 5.08 -0.28 16.06
N ARG A 89 5.81 0.42 16.94
CA ARG A 89 7.21 0.82 16.67
C ARG A 89 8.12 -0.39 16.50
N LYS A 90 7.97 -1.43 17.33
CA LYS A 90 8.74 -2.67 17.20
C LYS A 90 8.49 -3.36 15.85
N LEU A 91 7.23 -3.43 15.43
CA LEU A 91 6.85 -4.00 14.13
C LEU A 91 7.49 -3.21 12.97
N ILE A 92 7.41 -1.88 12.99
CA ILE A 92 8.00 -1.03 11.94
C ILE A 92 9.53 -1.20 11.89
N GLN A 93 10.21 -1.25 13.04
CA GLN A 93 11.65 -1.50 13.08
C GLN A 93 12.02 -2.85 12.47
N TRP A 94 11.25 -3.89 12.79
CA TRP A 94 11.47 -5.23 12.23
C TRP A 94 11.18 -5.26 10.73
N LEU A 95 10.05 -4.68 10.28
CA LEU A 95 9.69 -4.60 8.87
C LEU A 95 10.75 -3.88 8.05
N ALA A 96 11.36 -2.83 8.59
CA ALA A 96 12.44 -2.12 7.92
C ALA A 96 13.71 -2.96 7.72
N THR A 97 13.86 -4.11 8.40
CA THR A 97 14.97 -5.04 8.19
C THR A 97 14.71 -6.04 7.06
N GLN A 98 13.47 -6.18 6.61
CA GLN A 98 13.10 -7.17 5.61
C GLN A 98 13.45 -6.66 4.20
N ASP A 99 14.04 -7.51 3.38
CA ASP A 99 14.50 -7.18 2.03
C ASP A 99 13.35 -7.02 1.03
N TYR A 100 12.22 -7.67 1.30
CA TYR A 100 11.01 -7.63 0.49
C TYR A 100 10.09 -6.43 0.81
N VAL A 101 10.39 -5.65 1.85
CA VAL A 101 9.62 -4.44 2.19
C VAL A 101 10.15 -3.26 1.39
N GLY A 102 9.25 -2.60 0.66
CA GLY A 102 9.56 -1.43 -0.16
C GLY A 102 9.22 -0.10 0.50
N GLY A 103 8.24 -0.07 1.40
CA GLY A 103 7.83 1.13 2.12
C GLY A 103 6.84 0.85 3.23
N ILE A 104 6.75 1.75 4.19
CA ILE A 104 5.90 1.58 5.38
C ILE A 104 5.10 2.87 5.62
N PHE A 105 3.81 2.69 5.88
CA PHE A 105 2.90 3.75 6.31
C PHE A 105 2.28 3.39 7.66
N ALA A 106 2.14 4.36 8.55
CA ALA A 106 1.58 4.15 9.89
C ALA A 106 0.45 5.12 10.20
N ASP A 107 -0.52 4.70 10.98
CA ASP A 107 -1.58 5.57 11.50
C ASP A 107 -0.96 6.73 12.30
N SER A 108 -1.36 7.96 11.98
CA SER A 108 -0.84 9.18 12.61
C SER A 108 -1.11 9.26 14.11
N SER A 109 -2.08 8.52 14.63
CA SER A 109 -2.37 8.44 16.06
C SER A 109 -1.20 7.91 16.90
N PHE A 110 -0.27 7.14 16.28
CA PHE A 110 0.95 6.66 16.93
C PHE A 110 2.09 7.69 16.93
N GLY A 111 1.86 8.89 16.38
CA GLY A 111 2.86 9.93 16.22
C GLY A 111 3.91 9.61 15.16
N HIS A 112 4.98 10.39 15.19
CA HIS A 112 6.09 10.19 14.24
C HIS A 112 6.87 8.91 14.57
N ILE A 113 7.02 8.01 13.58
CA ILE A 113 7.81 6.78 13.69
C ILE A 113 8.86 6.76 12.59
N PRO A 114 10.18 6.65 12.94
CA PRO A 114 11.23 6.52 11.94
C PRO A 114 11.01 5.33 11.00
N GLY A 115 11.24 5.53 9.71
CA GLY A 115 11.04 4.53 8.67
C GLY A 115 9.65 4.53 8.04
N ALA A 116 8.64 5.14 8.67
CA ALA A 116 7.27 5.18 8.18
C ALA A 116 6.81 6.60 7.84
N LEU A 117 6.01 6.73 6.79
CA LEU A 117 5.17 7.90 6.53
C LEU A 117 3.80 7.73 7.18
N SER A 118 3.09 8.83 7.40
CA SER A 118 1.71 8.76 7.88
C SER A 118 0.76 8.23 6.80
N LEU A 119 -0.25 7.43 7.19
CA LEU A 119 -1.36 7.03 6.32
C LEU A 119 -2.11 8.24 5.73
N ALA A 120 -2.11 9.38 6.42
CA ALA A 120 -2.68 10.62 5.91
C ALA A 120 -2.00 11.08 4.61
N THR A 121 -0.70 10.81 4.44
CA THR A 121 0.05 11.22 3.24
C THR A 121 -0.42 10.54 1.96
N VAL A 122 -1.09 9.39 2.08
CA VAL A 122 -1.68 8.63 0.97
C VAL A 122 -3.22 8.61 1.02
N GLY A 123 -3.82 9.50 1.80
CA GLY A 123 -5.28 9.67 1.87
C GLY A 123 -6.02 8.50 2.54
N LEU A 124 -5.34 7.66 3.30
CA LEU A 124 -5.93 6.50 3.98
C LEU A 124 -6.33 6.75 5.44
N GLU A 125 -6.34 8.00 5.86
CA GLU A 125 -6.95 8.42 7.13
C GLU A 125 -8.23 9.20 6.87
N GLY A 126 -9.31 8.77 7.47
CA GLY A 126 -10.62 9.36 7.31
C GLY A 126 -11.53 9.13 8.52
N ALA A 127 -12.79 9.56 8.42
CA ALA A 127 -13.80 9.42 9.47
C ALA A 127 -14.67 8.16 9.32
N ALA A 128 -14.24 7.17 8.54
CA ALA A 128 -14.96 5.91 8.40
C ALA A 128 -15.00 5.14 9.72
N VAL A 129 -16.08 4.41 9.96
CA VAL A 129 -16.27 3.57 11.15
C VAL A 129 -15.52 2.25 11.07
N THR A 130 -15.07 1.85 9.87
CA THR A 130 -14.21 0.67 9.68
C THR A 130 -12.87 0.87 10.37
N PRO A 131 -12.35 -0.15 11.07
CA PRO A 131 -11.04 -0.04 11.70
C PRO A 131 -9.96 0.35 10.69
N ARG A 132 -9.15 1.35 11.04
CA ARG A 132 -7.98 1.72 10.25
C ARG A 132 -6.84 0.74 10.57
N PRO A 133 -6.02 0.37 9.55
CA PRO A 133 -4.80 -0.37 9.83
C PRO A 133 -3.84 0.48 10.66
N SER A 134 -3.14 -0.16 11.58
CA SER A 134 -2.06 0.48 12.34
C SER A 134 -0.84 0.74 11.47
N ILE A 135 -0.59 -0.18 10.52
CA ILE A 135 0.53 -0.13 9.57
C ILE A 135 0.04 -0.65 8.21
N ILE A 136 0.49 -0.02 7.13
CA ILE A 136 0.45 -0.61 5.79
C ILE A 136 1.89 -0.85 5.34
N VAL A 137 2.15 -2.06 4.88
CA VAL A 137 3.43 -2.48 4.31
C VAL A 137 3.27 -2.55 2.81
N ALA A 138 4.04 -1.77 2.07
CA ALA A 138 4.18 -1.91 0.63
C ALA A 138 5.33 -2.88 0.33
N PHE A 139 5.08 -3.91 -0.46
CA PHE A 139 6.15 -4.81 -0.87
C PHE A 139 7.03 -4.18 -1.94
N LYS A 140 8.29 -4.58 -1.95
CA LYS A 140 9.30 -4.03 -2.87
C LYS A 140 8.92 -4.36 -4.31
N THR A 141 8.89 -3.32 -5.15
CA THR A 141 8.70 -3.44 -6.59
C THR A 141 10.02 -3.17 -7.31
N PHE A 142 10.20 -3.79 -8.46
CA PHE A 142 11.36 -3.58 -9.33
C PHE A 142 10.95 -3.66 -10.79
N ALA A 143 11.54 -2.81 -11.64
CA ALA A 143 11.32 -2.88 -13.07
C ALA A 143 12.13 -4.06 -13.64
N SER A 144 11.48 -4.91 -14.44
CA SER A 144 12.15 -5.99 -15.16
C SER A 144 13.01 -5.46 -16.32
N ASP A 145 12.62 -4.31 -16.87
CA ASP A 145 13.37 -3.55 -17.85
C ASP A 145 13.54 -2.11 -17.38
N PRO A 146 14.78 -1.65 -17.10
CA PRO A 146 15.04 -0.26 -16.70
C PRO A 146 14.60 0.79 -17.74
N GLN A 147 14.46 0.40 -18.99
CA GLN A 147 13.97 1.26 -20.09
C GLN A 147 12.44 1.37 -20.11
N ASN A 148 11.75 0.44 -19.45
CA ASN A 148 10.31 0.42 -19.35
C ASN A 148 9.86 0.26 -17.88
N PRO A 149 9.93 1.31 -17.06
CA PRO A 149 9.63 1.25 -15.62
C PRO A 149 8.17 0.95 -15.30
N LEU A 150 7.28 0.95 -16.31
CA LEU A 150 5.88 0.53 -16.17
C LEU A 150 5.70 -0.99 -16.26
N GLN A 151 6.76 -1.72 -16.66
CA GLN A 151 6.80 -3.19 -16.60
C GLN A 151 7.58 -3.60 -15.36
N SER A 152 6.91 -3.61 -14.22
CA SER A 152 7.49 -3.99 -12.97
C SER A 152 6.79 -5.20 -12.34
N ALA A 153 7.45 -5.79 -11.37
CA ALA A 153 6.95 -6.89 -10.56
C ALA A 153 7.15 -6.55 -9.09
N VAL A 154 6.35 -7.15 -8.22
CA VAL A 154 6.62 -7.15 -6.79
C VAL A 154 7.52 -8.33 -6.43
N GLN A 155 8.39 -8.13 -5.46
CA GLN A 155 9.30 -9.18 -4.99
C GLN A 155 8.56 -10.32 -4.32
N ILE A 156 7.53 -10.01 -3.54
CA ILE A 156 6.58 -10.97 -2.97
C ILE A 156 5.16 -10.41 -3.07
N ALA A 157 4.19 -11.30 -3.02
CA ALA A 157 2.79 -10.95 -2.94
C ALA A 157 2.07 -11.90 -2.00
N ASP A 158 1.43 -11.37 -0.97
CA ASP A 158 0.61 -12.17 -0.08
C ASP A 158 -0.75 -12.41 -0.70
N THR A 159 -0.85 -13.49 -1.47
CA THR A 159 -2.02 -13.87 -2.25
C THR A 159 -1.94 -15.34 -2.64
N THR A 160 -3.06 -15.89 -3.13
CA THR A 160 -3.12 -17.22 -3.74
C THR A 160 -2.68 -17.25 -5.21
N LEU A 161 -2.40 -16.09 -5.80
CA LEU A 161 -1.93 -15.99 -7.17
C LEU A 161 -0.55 -16.64 -7.32
N GLN A 162 -0.31 -17.19 -8.50
CA GLN A 162 0.96 -17.81 -8.84
C GLN A 162 1.87 -16.79 -9.55
N GLU A 163 3.17 -17.12 -9.59
CA GLU A 163 4.13 -16.33 -10.36
C GLU A 163 3.67 -16.13 -11.80
N GLY A 164 3.83 -14.88 -12.31
CA GLY A 164 3.38 -14.49 -13.63
C GLY A 164 1.89 -14.10 -13.76
N GLN A 165 1.11 -14.23 -12.69
CA GLN A 165 -0.25 -13.72 -12.64
C GLN A 165 -0.26 -12.24 -12.24
N GLY A 166 -1.14 -11.46 -12.87
CA GLY A 166 -1.32 -10.04 -12.56
C GLY A 166 -1.92 -9.84 -11.18
N MET A 167 -1.43 -8.84 -10.46
CA MET A 167 -1.95 -8.45 -9.15
C MET A 167 -2.02 -6.92 -9.04
N HIS A 168 -2.60 -6.46 -7.94
CA HIS A 168 -2.71 -5.05 -7.59
C HIS A 168 -2.33 -4.84 -6.11
N GLY A 169 -2.42 -3.61 -5.63
CA GLY A 169 -2.22 -3.26 -4.22
C GLY A 169 -0.81 -2.83 -3.87
N SER A 170 0.16 -2.86 -4.81
CA SER A 170 1.49 -2.31 -4.56
C SER A 170 1.50 -0.78 -4.70
N PHE A 171 2.54 -0.16 -4.13
CA PHE A 171 2.84 1.26 -4.34
C PHE A 171 3.90 1.46 -5.43
N GLY A 172 4.03 0.50 -6.33
CA GLY A 172 4.89 0.58 -7.51
C GLY A 172 4.24 1.39 -8.63
N ARG A 173 5.07 1.94 -9.50
CA ARG A 173 4.61 2.78 -10.62
C ARG A 173 3.72 2.01 -11.61
N ASP A 174 3.92 0.72 -11.75
CA ASP A 174 3.08 -0.17 -12.56
C ASP A 174 1.64 -0.31 -12.04
N ASN A 175 1.44 -0.10 -10.73
CA ASN A 175 0.11 -0.14 -10.10
C ASN A 175 -0.55 1.24 -10.05
N THR A 176 0.22 2.31 -9.96
CA THR A 176 -0.30 3.69 -9.88
C THR A 176 -0.54 4.29 -11.25
N TYR A 177 0.27 3.94 -12.25
CA TYR A 177 0.07 4.35 -13.63
C TYR A 177 -0.92 3.43 -14.32
N ASN A 178 -2.00 4.02 -14.84
CA ASN A 178 -3.06 3.30 -15.53
C ASN A 178 -3.44 4.05 -16.81
N ASN A 179 -4.16 3.38 -17.69
CA ASN A 179 -4.67 3.99 -18.91
C ASN A 179 -6.07 4.54 -18.67
N MET A 180 -6.31 5.77 -19.13
CA MET A 180 -7.63 6.35 -19.22
C MET A 180 -7.89 6.81 -20.64
N ALA A 181 -9.02 6.43 -21.21
CA ALA A 181 -9.45 6.88 -22.53
C ALA A 181 -10.91 7.32 -22.48
N ALA A 182 -11.25 8.38 -23.17
CA ALA A 182 -12.61 8.88 -23.29
C ALA A 182 -12.95 9.17 -24.75
N ILE A 183 -14.17 8.89 -25.14
CA ILE A 183 -14.71 9.16 -26.48
C ILE A 183 -16.12 9.73 -26.34
N GLY A 184 -16.43 10.73 -27.16
CA GLY A 184 -17.74 11.37 -27.17
C GLY A 184 -17.67 12.79 -27.72
N PRO A 185 -18.82 13.44 -27.96
CA PRO A 185 -18.87 14.78 -28.52
C PRO A 185 -18.29 15.84 -27.58
N ASP A 186 -18.29 15.58 -26.26
CA ASP A 186 -17.85 16.52 -25.25
C ASP A 186 -16.34 16.44 -24.99
N PHE A 187 -15.63 15.51 -25.60
CA PHE A 187 -14.18 15.36 -25.46
C PHE A 187 -13.42 15.87 -26.68
N LYS A 188 -12.22 16.41 -26.44
CA LYS A 188 -11.29 16.82 -27.50
C LYS A 188 -10.84 15.63 -28.34
N LYS A 189 -10.83 15.75 -29.66
CA LYS A 189 -10.34 14.70 -30.56
C LYS A 189 -8.82 14.66 -30.59
N GLY A 190 -8.24 13.47 -30.45
CA GLY A 190 -6.79 13.27 -30.53
C GLY A 190 -6.00 13.98 -29.42
N PHE A 191 -6.65 14.36 -28.35
CA PHE A 191 -6.00 14.97 -27.19
C PHE A 191 -5.29 13.90 -26.36
N VAL A 192 -4.07 14.21 -25.95
CA VAL A 192 -3.30 13.42 -25.00
C VAL A 192 -3.04 14.28 -23.79
N ASP A 193 -3.63 13.90 -22.68
CA ASP A 193 -3.43 14.61 -21.41
C ASP A 193 -2.07 14.23 -20.82
N VAL A 194 -1.27 15.24 -20.50
CA VAL A 194 0.02 15.08 -19.81
C VAL A 194 -0.07 15.42 -18.33
N ALA A 195 -1.19 15.99 -17.89
CA ALA A 195 -1.46 16.24 -16.48
C ALA A 195 -1.85 14.93 -15.76
N PRO A 196 -1.60 14.82 -14.47
CA PRO A 196 -2.00 13.65 -13.72
C PRO A 196 -3.53 13.54 -13.64
N VAL A 197 -4.03 12.33 -13.88
CA VAL A 197 -5.44 11.95 -13.81
C VAL A 197 -5.60 10.69 -12.96
N SER A 198 -6.79 10.48 -12.41
CA SER A 198 -7.08 9.35 -11.55
C SER A 198 -8.49 8.82 -11.78
N ASN A 199 -8.74 7.57 -11.41
CA ASN A 199 -10.08 6.99 -11.43
C ASN A 199 -11.10 7.82 -10.62
N ALA A 200 -10.65 8.55 -9.60
CA ALA A 200 -11.50 9.44 -8.82
C ALA A 200 -12.05 10.62 -9.65
N ASP A 201 -11.35 11.04 -10.71
CA ASP A 201 -11.75 12.15 -11.57
C ASP A 201 -12.91 11.80 -12.51
N ILE A 202 -13.11 10.51 -12.78
CA ILE A 202 -14.16 10.03 -13.69
C ILE A 202 -15.54 10.47 -13.18
N ALA A 203 -15.84 10.21 -11.92
CA ALA A 203 -17.14 10.54 -11.34
C ALA A 203 -17.41 12.05 -11.36
N SER A 204 -16.40 12.87 -11.02
CA SER A 204 -16.51 14.34 -11.03
C SER A 204 -16.71 14.88 -12.45
N THR A 205 -15.99 14.33 -13.42
CA THR A 205 -16.09 14.75 -14.84
C THR A 205 -17.44 14.36 -15.44
N LEU A 206 -17.92 13.14 -15.17
CA LEU A 206 -19.23 12.70 -15.66
C LEU A 206 -20.38 13.50 -15.01
N ALA A 207 -20.30 13.76 -13.72
CA ALA A 207 -21.30 14.58 -13.03
C ALA A 207 -21.37 16.00 -13.62
N TYR A 208 -20.23 16.59 -13.94
CA TYR A 208 -20.14 17.89 -14.62
C TYR A 208 -20.79 17.85 -16.01
N LEU A 209 -20.42 16.87 -16.86
CA LEU A 209 -20.96 16.73 -18.21
C LEU A 209 -22.47 16.47 -18.23
N LEU A 210 -22.97 15.69 -17.29
CA LEU A 210 -24.39 15.35 -17.19
C LEU A 210 -25.19 16.35 -16.36
N GLN A 211 -24.54 17.41 -15.87
CA GLN A 211 -25.17 18.44 -15.02
C GLN A 211 -25.87 17.85 -13.79
N LEU A 212 -25.28 16.81 -13.20
CA LEU A 212 -25.86 16.15 -12.04
C LEU A 212 -25.46 16.85 -10.76
N PRO A 213 -26.42 17.21 -9.88
CA PRO A 213 -26.09 17.72 -8.55
C PRO A 213 -25.65 16.56 -7.65
N VAL A 214 -24.34 16.30 -7.62
CA VAL A 214 -23.79 15.23 -6.77
C VAL A 214 -23.37 15.82 -5.43
N SER A 215 -24.01 15.36 -4.34
CA SER A 215 -23.56 15.61 -2.98
C SER A 215 -22.71 14.44 -2.50
N SER A 216 -21.57 14.75 -1.86
CA SER A 216 -20.71 13.75 -1.26
C SER A 216 -21.04 13.57 0.22
N HIS A 217 -21.11 12.32 0.70
CA HIS A 217 -21.14 11.98 2.12
C HIS A 217 -19.74 11.93 2.75
N GLY A 218 -18.69 12.15 1.97
CA GLY A 218 -17.30 12.20 2.35
C GLY A 218 -16.57 13.32 1.59
N HIS A 219 -15.27 13.17 1.38
CA HIS A 219 -14.49 14.08 0.57
C HIS A 219 -14.38 13.58 -0.87
N PHE A 220 -14.89 14.36 -1.82
CA PHE A 220 -14.57 14.14 -3.22
C PHE A 220 -13.08 14.40 -3.47
N ALA A 221 -12.33 13.34 -3.76
CA ALA A 221 -10.91 13.45 -4.09
C ALA A 221 -10.67 13.85 -5.55
N GLY A 222 -11.61 13.54 -6.45
CA GLY A 222 -11.51 13.80 -7.88
C GLY A 222 -11.77 15.27 -8.27
N ARG A 223 -11.21 15.67 -9.42
CA ARG A 223 -11.49 16.94 -10.09
C ARG A 223 -12.22 16.73 -11.41
N VAL A 224 -12.74 17.77 -11.99
CA VAL A 224 -13.20 17.76 -13.39
C VAL A 224 -11.98 17.86 -14.30
N LEU A 225 -11.89 17.01 -15.31
CA LEU A 225 -10.81 16.99 -16.31
C LEU A 225 -11.14 17.98 -17.43
N GLU A 226 -11.20 19.29 -17.10
CA GLU A 226 -11.61 20.34 -18.03
C GLU A 226 -10.71 20.39 -19.27
N GLU A 227 -9.42 20.10 -19.13
CA GLU A 227 -8.45 20.07 -20.21
C GLU A 227 -8.74 19.01 -21.27
N ALA A 228 -9.45 17.94 -20.91
CA ALA A 228 -9.88 16.90 -21.84
C ALA A 228 -11.20 17.24 -22.56
N LEU A 229 -11.95 18.24 -22.07
CA LEU A 229 -13.26 18.58 -22.61
C LEU A 229 -13.18 19.55 -23.78
N ALA A 230 -14.14 19.44 -24.70
CA ALA A 230 -14.29 20.38 -25.82
C ALA A 230 -14.50 21.81 -25.28
N GLY A 231 -13.66 22.74 -25.74
CA GLY A 231 -13.67 24.13 -25.27
C GLY A 231 -12.93 24.36 -23.94
N GLY A 232 -12.43 23.34 -23.29
CA GLY A 232 -11.58 23.50 -22.11
C GLY A 232 -10.13 23.92 -22.45
N PRO A 233 -9.31 24.23 -21.42
CA PRO A 233 -7.93 24.65 -21.59
C PRO A 233 -7.09 23.55 -22.27
N ASP A 234 -6.04 23.94 -23.01
CA ASP A 234 -5.17 22.94 -23.65
C ASP A 234 -4.19 22.28 -22.69
N ARG A 235 -3.95 22.91 -21.54
CA ARG A 235 -3.06 22.40 -20.50
C ARG A 235 -3.48 22.90 -19.13
N VAL A 236 -3.27 22.06 -18.14
CA VAL A 236 -3.33 22.47 -16.72
C VAL A 236 -1.94 22.32 -16.11
N PRO A 237 -1.49 23.27 -15.28
CA PRO A 237 -0.19 23.17 -14.63
C PRO A 237 -0.23 22.11 -13.55
N PHE A 238 0.87 21.36 -13.41
CA PHE A 238 1.06 20.40 -12.31
C PHE A 238 2.49 20.47 -11.80
N GLN A 239 2.70 19.94 -10.59
CA GLN A 239 3.99 19.95 -9.92
C GLN A 239 4.32 18.53 -9.43
N HIS A 240 5.60 18.17 -9.47
CA HIS A 240 6.13 16.94 -8.88
C HIS A 240 6.61 17.22 -7.46
N HIS A 241 6.30 16.28 -6.57
CA HIS A 241 6.68 16.35 -5.17
C HIS A 241 7.30 15.03 -4.73
N GLN A 242 8.14 15.13 -3.70
CA GLN A 242 8.69 14.00 -2.99
C GLN A 242 8.67 14.30 -1.50
N ILE A 243 8.22 13.36 -0.70
CA ILE A 243 8.30 13.41 0.75
C ILE A 243 8.95 12.15 1.28
N GLY A 244 9.68 12.26 2.39
CA GLY A 244 10.36 11.14 3.01
C GLY A 244 10.17 11.14 4.52
N SER A 245 10.15 9.95 5.11
CA SER A 245 10.21 9.78 6.56
C SER A 245 11.63 10.04 7.08
N SER A 246 11.78 10.18 8.40
CA SER A 246 13.10 10.03 9.01
C SER A 246 13.58 8.57 8.88
N LYS A 247 14.90 8.37 8.96
CA LYS A 247 15.50 7.04 8.84
C LYS A 247 15.36 6.24 10.14
N THR A 248 15.17 4.93 10.02
CA THR A 248 15.38 3.99 11.12
C THR A 248 16.84 3.98 11.56
N ALA A 249 17.11 3.51 12.79
CA ALA A 249 18.47 3.48 13.33
C ALA A 249 19.35 2.40 12.64
N SER A 250 18.82 1.18 12.46
CA SER A 250 19.55 0.06 11.87
C SER A 250 18.60 -0.98 11.29
N PRO A 251 18.70 -1.28 9.98
CA PRO A 251 19.41 -0.52 8.94
C PRO A 251 18.79 0.87 8.76
N PRO A 252 19.51 1.87 8.25
CA PRO A 252 18.97 3.21 8.04
C PRO A 252 18.03 3.19 6.81
N ARG A 253 16.75 2.96 7.03
CA ARG A 253 15.69 2.95 6.01
C ARG A 253 14.76 4.14 6.20
N ALA A 254 14.32 4.74 5.10
CA ALA A 254 13.28 5.78 5.08
C ALA A 254 12.30 5.48 3.95
N THR A 255 11.01 5.59 4.23
CA THR A 255 9.97 5.52 3.21
C THR A 255 9.90 6.86 2.48
N PHE A 256 9.94 6.82 1.16
CA PHE A 256 9.71 7.94 0.26
C PHE A 256 8.42 7.75 -0.50
N LEU A 257 7.71 8.84 -0.74
CA LEU A 257 6.53 8.91 -1.58
C LEU A 257 6.77 9.99 -2.64
N GLU A 258 6.65 9.63 -3.90
CA GLU A 258 6.60 10.54 -5.04
C GLU A 258 5.15 10.73 -5.46
N TYR A 259 4.76 11.97 -5.71
CA TYR A 259 3.41 12.31 -6.15
C TYR A 259 3.41 13.59 -6.98
N GLN A 260 2.33 13.81 -7.70
CA GLN A 260 2.10 15.01 -8.47
C GLN A 260 0.90 15.76 -7.87
N SER A 261 0.85 17.08 -8.06
CA SER A 261 -0.31 17.87 -7.66
C SER A 261 -0.78 18.79 -8.78
N THR A 262 -2.09 18.89 -8.94
CA THR A 262 -2.76 19.85 -9.82
C THR A 262 -4.14 20.19 -9.26
N ALA A 263 -4.59 21.43 -9.45
CA ALA A 263 -5.91 21.92 -8.98
C ALA A 263 -6.21 21.56 -7.51
N GLY A 264 -5.19 21.59 -6.63
CA GLY A 264 -5.33 21.25 -5.20
C GLY A 264 -5.55 19.77 -4.90
N ARG A 265 -5.30 18.88 -5.86
CA ARG A 265 -5.39 17.42 -5.72
C ARG A 265 -4.01 16.78 -5.83
N SER A 266 -3.82 15.66 -5.11
CA SER A 266 -2.59 14.87 -5.14
C SER A 266 -2.82 13.56 -5.89
N TYR A 267 -1.87 13.21 -6.74
CA TYR A 267 -1.86 12.01 -7.57
C TYR A 267 -0.58 11.23 -7.25
N TYR A 268 -0.72 10.07 -6.66
CA TYR A 268 0.42 9.28 -6.19
C TYR A 268 1.09 8.58 -7.36
N ASP A 269 2.43 8.65 -7.38
CA ASP A 269 3.27 8.02 -8.39
C ASP A 269 3.84 6.69 -7.87
N ARG A 270 4.62 6.74 -6.80
CA ARG A 270 5.17 5.53 -6.18
C ARG A 270 5.65 5.77 -4.75
N ALA A 271 5.76 4.69 -3.99
CA ALA A 271 6.46 4.70 -2.71
C ALA A 271 7.54 3.60 -2.66
N CYS A 272 8.64 3.92 -1.98
CA CYS A 272 9.76 2.99 -1.82
C CYS A 272 10.58 3.28 -0.56
N PHE A 273 11.42 2.32 -0.14
CA PHE A 273 12.58 2.67 0.65
C PHE A 273 13.66 3.30 -0.24
N ALA A 274 14.23 4.42 0.22
CA ALA A 274 15.37 5.00 -0.47
C ALA A 274 16.54 4.01 -0.47
N GLU A 275 17.07 3.73 -1.64
CA GLU A 275 18.37 3.10 -1.72
C GLU A 275 19.46 4.14 -1.38
N PRO A 276 20.54 3.74 -0.67
CA PRO A 276 21.70 4.61 -0.55
C PRO A 276 22.17 4.94 -1.98
N ALA A 277 22.35 6.24 -2.27
CA ALA A 277 22.89 6.66 -3.56
C ALA A 277 24.09 5.80 -3.89
N SER A 278 24.06 5.10 -5.03
CA SER A 278 25.22 4.36 -5.51
C SER A 278 26.40 5.34 -5.54
N ARG A 279 27.53 4.94 -4.94
CA ARG A 279 28.74 5.73 -4.92
C ARG A 279 29.37 5.77 -6.31
N ASP A 280 28.67 6.31 -7.29
CA ASP A 280 29.27 6.68 -8.54
C ASP A 280 29.76 8.13 -8.41
N VAL A 281 31.07 8.28 -8.23
CA VAL A 281 31.77 9.53 -7.90
C VAL A 281 31.65 10.59 -9.00
N SER A 282 31.10 10.25 -10.16
CA SER A 282 30.91 11.14 -11.30
C SER A 282 29.64 12.00 -11.22
N GLU A 283 28.63 11.65 -10.39
CA GLU A 283 27.36 12.39 -10.29
C GLU A 283 27.31 13.43 -9.15
N VAL A 284 28.32 13.50 -8.30
CA VAL A 284 28.35 14.40 -7.13
C VAL A 284 28.53 15.89 -7.51
N GLN A 285 28.88 16.20 -8.78
CA GLN A 285 29.09 17.58 -9.22
C GLN A 285 27.88 18.31 -9.81
N ALA A 286 26.75 17.64 -9.93
CA ALA A 286 25.52 18.24 -10.48
C ALA A 286 24.41 18.23 -9.44
N GLY A 287 24.44 19.07 -8.43
CA GLY A 287 23.34 19.45 -7.53
C GLY A 287 22.16 18.48 -7.39
N HIS A 288 22.40 17.18 -7.20
CA HIS A 288 21.39 16.14 -7.34
C HIS A 288 20.49 16.00 -6.13
N ALA A 289 19.25 15.78 -6.43
CA ALA A 289 18.13 15.58 -5.56
C ALA A 289 18.39 14.53 -4.46
N PRO A 290 17.76 14.70 -3.28
CA PRO A 290 17.86 13.72 -2.20
C PRO A 290 17.41 12.34 -2.69
N ALA A 291 17.95 11.29 -2.05
CA ALA A 291 17.71 9.88 -2.33
C ALA A 291 16.28 9.62 -2.88
N SER A 292 16.20 9.16 -4.12
CA SER A 292 14.94 8.83 -4.81
C SER A 292 14.70 7.32 -4.79
N CYS A 293 13.47 6.92 -5.05
CA CYS A 293 13.21 5.52 -5.40
C CYS A 293 14.11 5.12 -6.59
N SER A 294 14.82 4.01 -6.51
CA SER A 294 15.62 3.49 -7.62
C SER A 294 14.73 3.38 -8.89
N ARG A 295 15.32 3.75 -10.02
CA ARG A 295 14.63 3.72 -11.33
C ARG A 295 14.29 2.32 -11.74
#